data_7503a9337610404f72a9b9f916d17a86
#
_entry.id   7503a9337610404f72a9b9f916d17a86
#
_cell.length_a   1.000
_cell.length_b   1.000
_cell.length_c   1.000
_cell.angle_alpha   90.00
_cell.angle_beta   90.00
_cell.angle_gamma   90.00
#
_symmetry.space_group_name_H-M   'P 1'
#
loop_
_entity.id
_entity.type
_entity.pdbx_description
1 polymer ?
#
loop_
_entity_poly.entity_id
_entity_poly.type
_entity_poly.pdbx_seq_one_letter_code
_entity_poly.pdbx_strand_id
1 'polypeptide(L)'
;MIGSPFSTGIPALDRVFRGLLPGDNLVWQVDHIDDFAPLVPACCNAARKAGRKLVYLRFAGHPPLLEAGDCAEVRQLDVSNGFERFITGVRAAIREAGRGAFFIFDCLSDLAETWSSDRMLGNFFMLTCPYVYDVESLAYFPILRGLHSAQATGPITHTAQIVTDVFRHKGLVYIQPSKVEHRYSPTMYMLHAWEGEDFRPISDSSVIAEILTEQPWAGLDSVRFR
;
A
#
# COMPACT_ATOMS: atom_id res chain seq x y z
N MET A 1 18.99 -16.71 12.69
CA MET A 1 18.70 -15.63 11.73
C MET A 1 18.10 -14.50 12.56
N ILE A 2 18.77 -13.37 12.63
CA ILE A 2 18.25 -12.16 13.27
C ILE A 2 17.06 -11.75 12.38
N GLY A 3 15.84 -11.76 12.93
CA GLY A 3 14.65 -11.41 12.20
C GLY A 3 14.75 -10.00 11.59
N SER A 4 14.13 -9.76 10.44
CA SER A 4 14.06 -8.43 9.83
C SER A 4 13.52 -7.43 10.86
N PRO A 5 14.10 -6.22 10.95
CA PRO A 5 13.58 -5.17 11.85
C PRO A 5 12.24 -4.60 11.34
N PHE A 6 11.78 -5.05 10.17
CA PHE A 6 10.54 -4.61 9.55
C PHE A 6 9.47 -5.70 9.59
N SER A 7 8.23 -5.30 9.83
CA SER A 7 7.04 -6.13 9.90
C SER A 7 5.84 -5.35 9.38
N THR A 8 4.86 -6.05 8.84
CA THR A 8 3.54 -5.47 8.54
C THR A 8 2.72 -5.21 9.81
N GLY A 9 3.16 -5.79 10.95
CA GLY A 9 2.36 -5.86 12.17
C GLY A 9 1.35 -7.01 12.19
N ILE A 10 1.28 -7.79 11.11
CA ILE A 10 0.46 -8.99 10.96
C ILE A 10 1.41 -10.18 10.80
N PRO A 11 1.72 -10.91 11.89
CA PRO A 11 2.79 -11.94 11.88
C PRO A 11 2.55 -13.05 10.84
N ALA A 12 1.30 -13.34 10.54
CA ALA A 12 0.97 -14.35 9.54
C ALA A 12 1.24 -13.86 8.11
N LEU A 13 0.95 -12.60 7.81
CA LEU A 13 1.27 -11.97 6.53
C LEU A 13 2.80 -11.83 6.35
N ASP A 14 3.52 -11.51 7.42
CA ASP A 14 4.99 -11.49 7.40
C ASP A 14 5.56 -12.87 7.05
N ARG A 15 4.96 -13.95 7.52
CA ARG A 15 5.35 -15.32 7.13
C ARG A 15 5.08 -15.59 5.65
N VAL A 16 3.95 -15.12 5.12
CA VAL A 16 3.63 -15.21 3.68
C VAL A 16 4.66 -14.47 2.84
N PHE A 17 5.01 -13.25 3.23
CA PHE A 17 6.05 -12.45 2.55
C PHE A 17 7.49 -12.95 2.81
N ARG A 18 7.70 -13.88 3.74
CA ARG A 18 9.03 -14.30 4.21
C ARG A 18 9.81 -13.16 4.86
N GLY A 19 9.10 -12.29 5.54
CA GLY A 19 9.58 -11.06 6.16
C GLY A 19 9.59 -9.87 5.22
N LEU A 20 9.72 -8.68 5.78
CA LEU A 20 9.93 -7.45 5.03
C LEU A 20 11.43 -7.12 5.00
N LEU A 21 11.89 -6.55 3.91
CA LEU A 21 13.27 -6.13 3.73
C LEU A 21 13.39 -4.60 3.88
N PRO A 22 14.57 -4.10 4.29
CA PRO A 22 14.85 -2.67 4.24
C PRO A 22 14.64 -2.12 2.81
N GLY A 23 13.85 -1.07 2.68
CA GLY A 23 13.54 -0.47 1.40
C GLY A 23 12.26 -1.00 0.71
N ASP A 24 11.56 -1.97 1.32
CA ASP A 24 10.31 -2.45 0.73
C ASP A 24 9.26 -1.34 0.62
N ASN A 25 8.77 -1.14 -0.59
CA ASN A 25 7.62 -0.31 -0.89
C ASN A 25 6.42 -1.22 -1.16
N LEU A 26 5.40 -1.13 -0.31
CA LEU A 26 4.19 -1.95 -0.39
C LEU A 26 3.05 -1.14 -0.99
N VAL A 27 2.58 -1.57 -2.14
CA VAL A 27 1.37 -1.03 -2.76
C VAL A 27 0.18 -1.88 -2.32
N TRP A 28 -0.84 -1.21 -1.78
CA TRP A 28 -2.09 -1.82 -1.32
C TRP A 28 -3.20 -1.39 -2.27
N GLN A 29 -3.63 -2.29 -3.14
CA GLN A 29 -4.73 -2.07 -4.07
C GLN A 29 -6.04 -2.39 -3.37
N VAL A 30 -6.86 -1.39 -3.12
CA VAL A 30 -8.12 -1.49 -2.37
C VAL A 30 -9.30 -0.99 -3.22
N ASP A 31 -10.51 -1.45 -2.93
CA ASP A 31 -11.71 -0.92 -3.60
C ASP A 31 -12.20 0.37 -2.93
N HIS A 32 -12.08 0.43 -1.62
CA HIS A 32 -12.38 1.60 -0.79
C HIS A 32 -11.26 1.84 0.21
N ILE A 33 -11.01 3.09 0.57
CA ILE A 33 -9.95 3.42 1.54
C ILE A 33 -10.19 2.76 2.91
N ASP A 34 -11.44 2.51 3.27
CA ASP A 34 -11.81 1.79 4.50
C ASP A 34 -11.29 0.34 4.53
N ASP A 35 -10.97 -0.24 3.38
CA ASP A 35 -10.37 -1.58 3.30
C ASP A 35 -8.89 -1.56 3.67
N PHE A 36 -8.24 -0.40 3.51
CA PHE A 36 -6.87 -0.18 3.97
C PHE A 36 -6.80 0.17 5.46
N ALA A 37 -7.84 0.76 6.03
CA ALA A 37 -7.85 1.24 7.40
C ALA A 37 -7.40 0.20 8.46
N PRO A 38 -7.76 -1.11 8.37
CA PRO A 38 -7.30 -2.12 9.33
C PRO A 38 -5.79 -2.38 9.32
N LEU A 39 -5.10 -2.07 8.21
CA LEU A 39 -3.65 -2.26 8.07
C LEU A 39 -2.85 -1.16 8.80
N VAL A 40 -3.46 -0.01 9.01
CA VAL A 40 -2.80 1.16 9.59
C VAL A 40 -2.40 0.95 11.06
N PRO A 41 -3.28 0.48 11.97
CA PRO A 41 -2.91 0.16 13.35
C PRO A 41 -1.84 -0.93 13.43
N ALA A 42 -1.88 -1.91 12.52
CA ALA A 42 -0.87 -2.98 12.48
C ALA A 42 0.52 -2.39 12.13
N CYS A 43 0.60 -1.54 11.11
CA CYS A 43 1.82 -0.80 10.74
C CYS A 43 2.34 0.05 11.90
N CYS A 44 1.47 0.78 12.60
CA CYS A 44 1.79 1.56 13.78
C CYS A 44 2.44 0.70 14.88
N ASN A 45 1.82 -0.42 15.19
CA ASN A 45 2.32 -1.34 16.20
C ASN A 45 3.68 -1.93 15.81
N ALA A 46 3.89 -2.23 14.52
CA ALA A 46 5.16 -2.70 14.00
C ALA A 46 6.26 -1.66 14.18
N ALA A 47 6.02 -0.42 13.74
CA ALA A 47 6.98 0.68 13.87
C ALA A 47 7.36 0.93 15.34
N ARG A 48 6.36 0.96 16.24
CA ARG A 48 6.57 1.14 17.68
C ARG A 48 7.39 0.00 18.28
N LYS A 49 7.08 -1.26 17.97
CA LYS A 49 7.83 -2.43 18.44
C LYS A 49 9.27 -2.44 17.95
N ALA A 50 9.50 -1.93 16.73
CA ALA A 50 10.82 -1.80 16.16
C ALA A 50 11.61 -0.58 16.68
N GLY A 51 11.00 0.29 17.50
CA GLY A 51 11.59 1.55 17.96
C GLY A 51 11.88 2.52 16.81
N ARG A 52 11.05 2.49 15.76
CA ARG A 52 11.22 3.28 14.55
C ARG A 52 10.16 4.36 14.43
N LYS A 53 10.53 5.49 13.78
CA LYS A 53 9.57 6.52 13.45
C LYS A 53 8.56 5.99 12.43
N LEU A 54 7.29 6.37 12.59
CA LEU A 54 6.27 6.28 11.56
C LEU A 54 5.85 7.71 11.17
N VAL A 55 5.89 8.00 9.89
CA VAL A 55 5.44 9.28 9.32
C VAL A 55 4.23 9.02 8.44
N TYR A 56 3.11 9.63 8.80
CA TYR A 56 1.87 9.60 8.04
C TYR A 56 1.79 10.84 7.15
N LEU A 57 2.07 10.66 5.86
CA LEU A 57 2.02 11.71 4.86
C LEU A 57 0.61 11.80 4.33
N ARG A 58 -0.11 12.82 4.77
CA ARG A 58 -1.50 13.03 4.44
C ARG A 58 -1.66 14.10 3.38
N PHE A 59 -2.38 13.77 2.32
CA PHE A 59 -2.75 14.66 1.24
C PHE A 59 -4.13 14.35 0.64
N ALA A 60 -4.79 13.31 1.13
CA ALA A 60 -6.11 12.88 0.73
C ALA A 60 -7.23 13.76 1.31
N GLY A 61 -8.37 13.79 0.62
CA GLY A 61 -9.58 14.50 1.04
C GLY A 61 -10.45 13.76 2.04
N HIS A 62 -10.32 12.42 2.14
CA HIS A 62 -11.11 11.62 3.10
C HIS A 62 -10.69 11.87 4.56
N PRO A 63 -11.49 11.46 5.57
CA PRO A 63 -11.10 11.55 6.98
C PRO A 63 -9.78 10.84 7.27
N PRO A 64 -8.93 11.34 8.19
CA PRO A 64 -7.66 10.72 8.51
C PRO A 64 -7.85 9.30 9.05
N LEU A 65 -6.97 8.37 8.62
CA LEU A 65 -6.92 7.00 9.11
C LEU A 65 -6.14 6.89 10.43
N LEU A 66 -5.38 7.95 10.78
CA LEU A 66 -4.63 8.10 12.03
C LEU A 66 -4.81 9.52 12.55
N GLU A 67 -5.02 9.63 13.85
CA GLU A 67 -5.02 10.90 14.54
C GLU A 67 -3.61 11.32 14.99
N ALA A 68 -3.41 12.63 15.14
CA ALA A 68 -2.16 13.16 15.67
C ALA A 68 -1.96 12.70 17.13
N GLY A 69 -0.84 12.06 17.41
CA GLY A 69 -0.50 11.57 18.75
C GLY A 69 -0.68 10.07 18.97
N ASP A 70 -1.31 9.33 18.03
CA ASP A 70 -1.48 7.88 18.17
C ASP A 70 -0.13 7.15 18.19
N CYS A 71 0.57 7.13 17.07
CA CYS A 71 1.87 6.45 16.93
C CYS A 71 2.69 7.03 15.78
N ALA A 72 2.17 8.02 15.08
CA ALA A 72 2.75 8.58 13.87
C ALA A 72 2.98 10.09 14.01
N GLU A 73 4.02 10.55 13.35
CA GLU A 73 4.17 11.95 13.01
C GLU A 73 3.30 12.24 11.79
N VAL A 74 2.19 12.96 11.99
CA VAL A 74 1.29 13.34 10.88
C VAL A 74 1.83 14.57 10.18
N ARG A 75 2.03 14.47 8.86
CA ARG A 75 2.43 15.60 8.01
C ARG A 75 1.40 15.83 6.92
N GLN A 76 0.71 16.95 7.02
CA GLN A 76 -0.16 17.43 5.96
C GLN A 76 0.67 18.00 4.82
N LEU A 77 0.47 17.50 3.60
CA LEU A 77 1.13 17.97 2.39
C LEU A 77 0.08 18.61 1.48
N ASP A 78 0.38 19.80 0.98
CA ASP A 78 -0.50 20.50 0.05
C ASP A 78 -0.14 20.12 -1.40
N VAL A 79 -1.05 19.40 -2.04
CA VAL A 79 -0.92 18.94 -3.43
C VAL A 79 -1.20 20.06 -4.44
N SER A 80 -2.00 21.08 -4.04
CA SER A 80 -2.42 22.17 -4.92
C SER A 80 -1.28 23.11 -5.32
N ASN A 81 -0.19 23.12 -4.55
CA ASN A 81 1.00 23.94 -4.82
C ASN A 81 1.87 23.43 -5.98
N GLY A 82 1.41 22.40 -6.68
CA GLY A 82 2.07 21.82 -7.85
C GLY A 82 3.04 20.69 -7.52
N PHE A 83 3.31 19.90 -8.56
CA PHE A 83 4.07 18.64 -8.45
C PHE A 83 5.47 18.79 -7.85
N GLU A 84 6.24 19.77 -8.30
CA GLU A 84 7.63 19.96 -7.85
C GLU A 84 7.72 20.32 -6.36
N ARG A 85 6.84 21.18 -5.89
CA ARG A 85 6.78 21.55 -4.47
C ARG A 85 6.33 20.39 -3.61
N PHE A 86 5.35 19.63 -4.09
CA PHE A 86 4.88 18.45 -3.40
C PHE A 86 5.99 17.39 -3.26
N ILE A 87 6.71 17.05 -4.34
CA ILE A 87 7.86 16.14 -4.30
C ILE A 87 8.95 16.64 -3.37
N THR A 88 9.23 17.94 -3.37
CA THR A 88 10.22 18.54 -2.46
C THR A 88 9.81 18.36 -1.01
N GLY A 89 8.53 18.57 -0.67
CA GLY A 89 7.99 18.35 0.66
C GLY A 89 8.08 16.89 1.11
N VAL A 90 7.71 15.95 0.22
CA VAL A 90 7.83 14.51 0.46
C VAL A 90 9.30 14.13 0.75
N ARG A 91 10.23 14.55 -0.09
CA ARG A 91 11.67 14.27 0.10
C ARG A 91 12.23 14.86 1.39
N ALA A 92 11.77 16.06 1.76
CA ALA A 92 12.15 16.67 3.04
C ALA A 92 11.66 15.81 4.21
N ALA A 93 10.40 15.38 4.18
CA ALA A 93 9.83 14.53 5.21
C ALA A 93 10.58 13.19 5.36
N ILE A 94 10.91 12.53 4.23
CA ILE A 94 11.68 11.27 4.24
C ILE A 94 13.08 11.50 4.83
N ARG A 95 13.78 12.55 4.41
CA ARG A 95 15.13 12.88 4.92
C ARG A 95 15.13 13.18 6.42
N GLU A 96 14.15 13.93 6.91
CA GLU A 96 14.02 14.27 8.33
C GLU A 96 13.64 13.08 9.21
N ALA A 97 12.86 12.13 8.69
CA ALA A 97 12.55 10.89 9.39
C ALA A 97 13.79 10.03 9.56
N GLY A 98 14.71 10.05 8.60
CA GLY A 98 15.96 9.29 8.61
C GLY A 98 15.82 7.87 8.08
N ARG A 99 16.93 7.13 8.11
CA ARG A 99 16.99 5.75 7.60
C ARG A 99 16.14 4.79 8.42
N GLY A 100 15.46 3.89 7.73
CA GLY A 100 14.71 2.80 8.34
C GLY A 100 13.42 3.25 9.01
N ALA A 101 12.88 4.42 8.65
CA ALA A 101 11.58 4.87 9.10
C ALA A 101 10.46 4.10 8.39
N PHE A 102 9.25 4.20 8.92
CA PHE A 102 8.03 3.72 8.30
C PHE A 102 7.26 4.92 7.73
N PHE A 103 6.67 4.75 6.56
CA PHE A 103 5.85 5.76 5.91
C PHE A 103 4.49 5.20 5.51
N ILE A 104 3.45 6.02 5.60
CA ILE A 104 2.15 5.79 4.98
C ILE A 104 1.86 7.00 4.10
N PHE A 105 1.66 6.77 2.81
CA PHE A 105 1.32 7.78 1.80
C PHE A 105 -0.18 7.72 1.52
N ASP A 106 -0.94 8.57 2.12
CA ASP A 106 -2.39 8.47 2.14
C ASP A 106 -3.08 9.56 1.32
N CYS A 107 -3.75 9.22 0.27
CA CYS A 107 -3.84 8.04 -0.58
C CYS A 107 -3.36 8.41 -1.99
N LEU A 108 -2.68 7.49 -2.70
CA LEU A 108 -2.13 7.81 -4.03
C LEU A 108 -3.18 8.30 -5.01
N SER A 109 -4.40 7.76 -4.95
CA SER A 109 -5.47 8.09 -5.89
C SER A 109 -5.90 9.54 -5.84
N ASP A 110 -5.84 10.18 -4.66
CA ASP A 110 -6.18 11.61 -4.49
C ASP A 110 -5.21 12.54 -5.24
N LEU A 111 -3.97 12.09 -5.47
CA LEU A 111 -3.00 12.85 -6.27
C LEU A 111 -3.43 12.97 -7.72
N ALA A 112 -4.00 11.90 -8.30
CA ALA A 112 -4.48 11.93 -9.68
C ALA A 112 -5.66 12.89 -9.86
N GLU A 113 -6.57 12.92 -8.89
CA GLU A 113 -7.70 13.85 -8.89
C GLU A 113 -7.22 15.30 -8.83
N THR A 114 -6.36 15.62 -7.87
CA THR A 114 -5.86 16.99 -7.69
C THR A 114 -5.05 17.49 -8.88
N TRP A 115 -4.21 16.63 -9.47
CA TRP A 115 -3.40 17.02 -10.63
C TRP A 115 -4.15 16.86 -11.97
N SER A 116 -5.38 16.37 -11.94
CA SER A 116 -6.17 16.07 -13.14
C SER A 116 -5.39 15.22 -14.16
N SER A 117 -4.54 14.32 -13.68
CA SER A 117 -3.62 13.54 -14.50
C SER A 117 -3.16 12.25 -13.82
N ASP A 118 -3.67 11.15 -14.31
CA ASP A 118 -3.24 9.81 -13.95
C ASP A 118 -1.73 9.59 -14.14
N ARG A 119 -1.17 10.15 -15.23
CA ARG A 119 0.25 10.00 -15.54
C ARG A 119 1.16 10.58 -14.47
N MET A 120 0.71 11.66 -13.82
CA MET A 120 1.47 12.28 -12.73
C MET A 120 1.59 11.38 -11.51
N LEU A 121 0.61 10.52 -11.28
CA LEU A 121 0.64 9.52 -10.22
C LEU A 121 1.81 8.53 -10.42
N GLY A 122 1.94 7.96 -11.61
CA GLY A 122 3.06 7.09 -11.95
C GLY A 122 4.43 7.79 -11.81
N ASN A 123 4.52 9.04 -12.28
CA ASN A 123 5.75 9.85 -12.15
C ASN A 123 6.10 10.10 -10.68
N PHE A 124 5.11 10.43 -9.85
CA PHE A 124 5.32 10.59 -8.41
C PHE A 124 5.92 9.35 -7.78
N PHE A 125 5.33 8.20 -8.07
CA PHE A 125 5.76 6.92 -7.50
C PHE A 125 7.19 6.57 -7.94
N MET A 126 7.50 6.72 -9.24
CA MET A 126 8.82 6.46 -9.80
C MET A 126 9.92 7.35 -9.20
N LEU A 127 9.59 8.56 -8.76
CA LEU A 127 10.54 9.46 -8.11
C LEU A 127 10.67 9.23 -6.60
N THR A 128 9.64 8.69 -5.96
CA THR A 128 9.56 8.54 -4.50
C THR A 128 10.02 7.16 -4.05
N CYS A 129 9.56 6.09 -4.71
CA CYS A 129 9.85 4.71 -4.35
C CYS A 129 11.37 4.40 -4.31
N PRO A 130 12.19 4.76 -5.32
CA PRO A 130 13.63 4.55 -5.23
C PRO A 130 14.28 5.31 -4.07
N TYR A 131 13.80 6.51 -3.77
CA TYR A 131 14.34 7.29 -2.66
C TYR A 131 14.02 6.68 -1.29
N VAL A 132 12.81 6.12 -1.10
CA VAL A 132 12.45 5.34 0.10
C VAL A 132 13.32 4.09 0.20
N TYR A 133 13.56 3.41 -0.93
CA TYR A 133 14.44 2.25 -1.02
C TYR A 133 15.88 2.58 -0.59
N ASP A 134 16.46 3.66 -1.09
CA ASP A 134 17.84 4.07 -0.80
C ASP A 134 18.06 4.41 0.69
N VAL A 135 17.03 4.93 1.36
CA VAL A 135 17.07 5.19 2.80
C VAL A 135 16.65 4.00 3.66
N GLU A 136 16.54 2.80 3.06
CA GLU A 136 16.21 1.54 3.74
C GLU A 136 14.94 1.64 4.60
N SER A 137 13.96 2.42 4.16
CA SER A 137 12.70 2.65 4.86
C SER A 137 11.60 1.75 4.33
N LEU A 138 10.55 1.55 5.11
CA LEU A 138 9.34 0.83 4.72
C LEU A 138 8.26 1.84 4.35
N ALA A 139 7.58 1.65 3.23
CA ALA A 139 6.48 2.53 2.85
C ALA A 139 5.23 1.79 2.39
N TYR A 140 4.08 2.27 2.84
CA TYR A 140 2.75 1.83 2.41
C TYR A 140 2.15 2.87 1.47
N PHE A 141 1.63 2.37 0.36
CA PHE A 141 1.02 3.17 -0.69
C PHE A 141 -0.37 2.60 -1.02
N PRO A 142 -1.44 3.03 -0.32
CA PRO A 142 -2.80 2.67 -0.73
C PRO A 142 -3.15 3.34 -2.06
N ILE A 143 -3.79 2.58 -2.94
CA ILE A 143 -4.30 3.04 -4.23
C ILE A 143 -5.66 2.39 -4.49
N LEU A 144 -6.61 3.17 -5.00
CA LEU A 144 -7.95 2.68 -5.34
C LEU A 144 -7.88 1.89 -6.65
N ARG A 145 -8.39 0.65 -6.61
CA ARG A 145 -8.42 -0.24 -7.77
C ARG A 145 -9.42 0.25 -8.81
N GLY A 146 -9.09 0.05 -10.07
CA GLY A 146 -9.98 0.37 -11.18
C GLY A 146 -10.20 1.86 -11.46
N LEU A 147 -9.67 2.76 -10.63
CA LEU A 147 -9.83 4.20 -10.80
C LEU A 147 -8.84 4.79 -11.82
N HIS A 148 -7.72 4.13 -12.03
CA HIS A 148 -6.60 4.65 -12.82
C HIS A 148 -6.31 3.80 -14.05
N SER A 149 -5.80 4.43 -15.08
CA SER A 149 -5.38 3.75 -16.31
C SER A 149 -4.18 2.81 -16.06
N ALA A 150 -4.05 1.79 -16.91
CA ALA A 150 -2.89 0.90 -16.88
C ALA A 150 -1.56 1.64 -17.12
N GLN A 151 -1.58 2.78 -17.82
CA GLN A 151 -0.41 3.63 -18.04
C GLN A 151 0.05 4.32 -16.75
N ALA A 152 -0.88 4.66 -15.85
CA ALA A 152 -0.56 5.25 -14.56
C ALA A 152 -0.09 4.20 -13.55
N THR A 153 -0.77 3.05 -13.50
CA THR A 153 -0.50 2.00 -12.50
C THR A 153 0.65 1.07 -12.89
N GLY A 154 0.93 0.91 -14.18
CA GLY A 154 2.04 0.08 -14.66
C GLY A 154 3.40 0.46 -14.04
N PRO A 155 3.84 1.72 -14.09
CA PRO A 155 5.07 2.15 -13.41
C PRO A 155 5.07 1.86 -11.90
N ILE A 156 3.91 1.99 -11.23
CA ILE A 156 3.76 1.73 -9.80
C ILE A 156 4.01 0.24 -9.51
N THR A 157 3.29 -0.64 -10.19
CA THR A 157 3.41 -2.09 -9.99
C THR A 157 4.77 -2.63 -10.41
N HIS A 158 5.41 -2.04 -11.42
CA HIS A 158 6.76 -2.41 -11.84
C HIS A 158 7.83 -2.02 -10.80
N THR A 159 7.71 -0.84 -10.20
CA THR A 159 8.74 -0.28 -9.31
C THR A 159 8.61 -0.76 -7.86
N ALA A 160 7.39 -1.04 -7.38
CA ALA A 160 7.15 -1.52 -6.03
C ALA A 160 7.76 -2.91 -5.80
N GLN A 161 8.29 -3.15 -4.61
CA GLN A 161 8.81 -4.47 -4.21
C GLN A 161 7.68 -5.45 -3.87
N ILE A 162 6.58 -4.92 -3.31
CA ILE A 162 5.40 -5.72 -2.97
C ILE A 162 4.16 -5.02 -3.51
N VAL A 163 3.31 -5.79 -4.18
CA VAL A 163 1.95 -5.35 -4.59
C VAL A 163 0.95 -6.35 -4.03
N THR A 164 -0.06 -5.84 -3.38
CA THR A 164 -1.04 -6.65 -2.65
C THR A 164 -2.44 -6.14 -2.91
N ASP A 165 -3.33 -7.03 -3.31
CA ASP A 165 -4.75 -6.77 -3.45
C ASP A 165 -5.46 -7.05 -2.14
N VAL A 166 -6.34 -6.14 -1.74
CA VAL A 166 -7.20 -6.27 -0.56
C VAL A 166 -8.65 -6.25 -1.04
N PHE A 167 -9.40 -7.23 -0.61
CA PHE A 167 -10.81 -7.39 -0.96
C PHE A 167 -11.65 -7.43 0.30
N ARG A 168 -12.86 -6.91 0.23
CA ARG A 168 -13.88 -7.09 1.27
C ARG A 168 -15.06 -7.88 0.69
N HIS A 169 -15.39 -8.99 1.33
CA HIS A 169 -16.51 -9.84 0.93
C HIS A 169 -17.23 -10.34 2.17
N LYS A 170 -18.55 -10.16 2.25
CA LYS A 170 -19.39 -10.58 3.40
C LYS A 170 -18.82 -10.12 4.76
N GLY A 171 -18.26 -8.93 4.82
CA GLY A 171 -17.70 -8.35 6.05
C GLY A 171 -16.29 -8.83 6.42
N LEU A 172 -15.73 -9.84 5.73
CA LEU A 172 -14.37 -10.31 5.92
C LEU A 172 -13.39 -9.60 4.98
N VAL A 173 -12.15 -9.48 5.42
CA VAL A 173 -11.05 -8.94 4.63
C VAL A 173 -10.24 -10.10 4.04
N TYR A 174 -9.94 -10.00 2.76
CA TYR A 174 -9.10 -10.95 2.05
C TYR A 174 -7.89 -10.22 1.46
N ILE A 175 -6.74 -10.85 1.54
CA ILE A 175 -5.48 -10.28 1.08
C ILE A 175 -4.83 -11.26 0.10
N GLN A 176 -4.47 -10.76 -1.09
CA GLN A 176 -3.78 -11.53 -2.11
C GLN A 176 -2.53 -10.76 -2.58
N PRO A 177 -1.32 -11.19 -2.24
CA PRO A 177 -0.12 -10.65 -2.86
C PRO A 177 -0.10 -10.99 -4.35
N SER A 178 0.06 -9.99 -5.20
CA SER A 178 0.19 -10.15 -6.66
C SER A 178 1.64 -10.03 -7.13
N LYS A 179 2.50 -9.38 -6.32
CA LYS A 179 3.94 -9.28 -6.53
C LYS A 179 4.67 -9.27 -5.20
N VAL A 180 5.73 -10.06 -5.09
CA VAL A 180 6.70 -10.00 -3.97
C VAL A 180 8.09 -10.28 -4.55
N GLU A 181 8.98 -9.32 -4.49
CA GLU A 181 10.32 -9.43 -5.06
C GLU A 181 11.29 -10.20 -4.16
N HIS A 182 12.15 -10.99 -4.78
CA HIS A 182 13.29 -11.69 -4.17
C HIS A 182 12.96 -12.67 -3.04
N ARG A 183 11.71 -13.08 -2.91
CA ARG A 183 11.22 -14.01 -1.87
C ARG A 183 10.14 -14.91 -2.40
N TYR A 184 10.00 -16.08 -1.76
CA TYR A 184 8.96 -17.03 -2.10
C TYR A 184 8.49 -17.80 -0.86
N SER A 185 7.18 -18.00 -0.77
CA SER A 185 6.56 -18.98 0.12
C SER A 185 5.47 -19.76 -0.63
N PRO A 186 5.13 -20.97 -0.20
CA PRO A 186 4.17 -21.82 -0.93
C PRO A 186 2.78 -21.20 -1.12
N THR A 187 2.38 -20.30 -0.21
CA THR A 187 1.06 -19.64 -0.25
C THR A 187 1.14 -18.18 -0.68
N MET A 188 2.30 -17.69 -1.12
CA MET A 188 2.56 -16.26 -1.32
C MET A 188 1.53 -15.57 -2.23
N TYR A 189 1.11 -16.23 -3.29
CA TYR A 189 0.19 -15.66 -4.27
C TYR A 189 -1.25 -16.18 -4.13
N MET A 190 -1.54 -16.88 -3.04
CA MET A 190 -2.90 -17.32 -2.75
C MET A 190 -3.72 -16.17 -2.14
N LEU A 191 -5.03 -16.25 -2.30
CA LEU A 191 -5.95 -15.42 -1.55
C LEU A 191 -5.99 -15.92 -0.10
N HIS A 192 -5.85 -15.00 0.86
CA HIS A 192 -5.89 -15.30 2.30
C HIS A 192 -7.07 -14.59 2.94
N ALA A 193 -7.86 -15.30 3.74
CA ALA A 193 -8.82 -14.67 4.64
C ALA A 193 -8.10 -14.14 5.88
N TRP A 194 -8.42 -12.91 6.27
CA TRP A 194 -7.90 -12.28 7.49
C TRP A 194 -9.03 -11.93 8.45
N GLU A 195 -9.04 -12.58 9.60
CA GLU A 195 -10.03 -12.40 10.66
C GLU A 195 -9.34 -12.39 12.03
N GLY A 196 -9.19 -11.20 12.62
CA GLY A 196 -8.45 -11.02 13.87
C GLY A 196 -6.99 -11.48 13.76
N GLU A 197 -6.62 -12.50 14.52
CA GLU A 197 -5.28 -13.13 14.45
C GLU A 197 -5.20 -14.27 13.43
N ASP A 198 -6.35 -14.74 12.93
CA ASP A 198 -6.43 -15.79 11.92
C ASP A 198 -6.11 -15.23 10.52
N PHE A 199 -5.19 -15.89 9.85
CA PHE A 199 -4.78 -15.54 8.49
C PHE A 199 -4.47 -16.82 7.72
N ARG A 200 -5.41 -17.25 6.88
CA ARG A 200 -5.38 -18.56 6.24
C ARG A 200 -5.54 -18.49 4.73
N PRO A 201 -4.80 -19.28 3.96
CA PRO A 201 -4.98 -19.37 2.52
C PRO A 201 -6.33 -20.02 2.20
N ILE A 202 -6.99 -19.54 1.16
CA ILE A 202 -8.21 -20.11 0.59
C ILE A 202 -7.82 -21.02 -0.56
N SER A 203 -8.25 -22.27 -0.51
CA SER A 203 -8.02 -23.27 -1.55
C SER A 203 -9.28 -23.63 -2.33
N ASP A 204 -10.47 -23.23 -1.86
CA ASP A 204 -11.73 -23.48 -2.53
C ASP A 204 -11.89 -22.51 -3.72
N SER A 205 -11.88 -23.07 -4.93
CA SER A 205 -11.96 -22.28 -6.16
C SER A 205 -13.33 -21.60 -6.34
N SER A 206 -14.40 -22.14 -5.77
CA SER A 206 -15.73 -21.52 -5.84
C SER A 206 -15.78 -20.25 -4.98
N VAL A 207 -15.22 -20.32 -3.78
CA VAL A 207 -15.10 -19.15 -2.89
C VAL A 207 -14.19 -18.08 -3.50
N ILE A 208 -13.06 -18.48 -4.09
CA ILE A 208 -12.16 -17.55 -4.78
C ILE A 208 -12.88 -16.87 -5.95
N ALA A 209 -13.61 -17.65 -6.78
CA ALA A 209 -14.36 -17.10 -7.90
C ALA A 209 -15.44 -16.11 -7.44
N GLU A 210 -16.19 -16.43 -6.38
CA GLU A 210 -17.19 -15.55 -5.80
C GLU A 210 -16.56 -14.21 -5.37
N ILE A 211 -15.48 -14.24 -4.60
CA ILE A 211 -14.78 -13.04 -4.12
C ILE A 211 -14.25 -12.19 -5.28
N LEU A 212 -13.65 -12.82 -6.29
CA LEU A 212 -13.02 -12.09 -7.41
C LEU A 212 -14.04 -11.58 -8.45
N THR A 213 -15.22 -12.24 -8.60
CA THR A 213 -16.24 -11.81 -9.56
C THR A 213 -17.20 -10.74 -9.02
N GLU A 214 -17.40 -10.67 -7.72
CA GLU A 214 -18.22 -9.62 -7.09
C GLU A 214 -17.50 -8.27 -7.03
N GLN A 215 -16.22 -8.22 -7.39
CA GLN A 215 -15.49 -6.98 -7.45
C GLN A 215 -16.04 -6.10 -8.57
N PRO A 216 -16.29 -4.81 -8.34
CA PRO A 216 -16.66 -3.90 -9.41
C PRO A 216 -15.47 -3.75 -10.36
N TRP A 217 -15.42 -4.57 -11.39
CA TRP A 217 -14.55 -4.34 -12.55
C TRP A 217 -15.10 -3.13 -13.28
N ALA A 218 -14.85 -1.95 -12.77
CA ALA A 218 -15.12 -0.72 -13.47
C ALA A 218 -14.20 -0.67 -14.69
N GLY A 219 -14.66 -1.20 -15.85
CA GLY A 219 -13.98 -0.93 -17.09
C GLY A 219 -13.84 -2.04 -18.12
N LEU A 220 -14.52 -3.18 -18.00
CA LEU A 220 -14.60 -4.15 -19.11
C LEU A 220 -15.96 -4.17 -19.83
N ASP A 221 -16.77 -3.13 -19.68
CA ASP A 221 -17.89 -2.92 -20.58
C ASP A 221 -17.41 -2.27 -21.88
N SER A 222 -17.53 -3.07 -22.96
CA SER A 222 -17.43 -2.64 -24.37
C SER A 222 -16.04 -2.45 -24.98
N VAL A 223 -15.23 -3.50 -25.07
CA VAL A 223 -14.56 -3.73 -26.35
C VAL A 223 -15.45 -4.68 -27.17
N ARG A 224 -16.51 -4.14 -27.76
CA ARG A 224 -17.15 -4.79 -28.89
C ARG A 224 -16.17 -4.76 -30.05
N PHE A 225 -15.61 -5.92 -30.35
CA PHE A 225 -14.96 -6.13 -31.64
C PHE A 225 -15.98 -5.78 -32.76
N ARG A 226 -15.71 -4.76 -33.54
CA ARG A 226 -16.23 -4.57 -34.90
C ARG A 226 -15.09 -4.80 -35.87
#